data_c56fa7cd37ecf1d7843f16f9f8150989
#
_entry.id   c56fa7cd37ecf1d7843f16f9f8150989
#
_cell.length_a   1.000
_cell.length_b   1.000
_cell.length_c   1.000
_cell.angle_alpha   90.00
_cell.angle_beta   90.00
_cell.angle_gamma   90.00
#
_symmetry.space_group_name_H-M   'P 1'
#
loop_
_entity.id
_entity.type
_entity.pdbx_description
1 polymer ?
#
loop_
_entity_poly.entity_id
_entity_poly.type
_entity_poly.pdbx_seq_one_letter_code
_entity_poly.pdbx_strand_id
1 'polypeptide(L)'
;MKILLANRVFLIHNMYSYIEDYCKDYFYDGEGFNCSITIRMSDILYEKEKSRREDIKEGISIREFSDAYLETLAVYRKICRCLLDEDILLFHGSVVSVDGIGYLFTAKSGTGKSTHTRYWREYFKDRAIMINDDKPLLEIKEDCVNVYGTPWDGKHRLSTNTCVPLKAICILNRGKDNRICRIDGIDAYSMLIQQVNRPVGDAVAMSKTLELIDRLCSCVEFYSMHCTMDIDAAKVAYEGMKGL
;
A
#
# COMPACT_ATOMS: atom_id res chain seq x y z
N MET A 1 16.98 11.54 10.84
CA MET A 1 15.74 11.28 11.62
C MET A 1 15.51 9.80 11.82
N LYS A 2 14.71 9.39 12.84
CA LYS A 2 14.27 7.99 12.97
C LYS A 2 12.75 7.91 12.79
N ILE A 3 12.30 6.86 12.13
CA ILE A 3 10.87 6.55 12.00
C ILE A 3 10.60 5.09 12.33
N LEU A 4 9.40 4.80 12.86
CA LEU A 4 8.90 3.45 13.12
C LEU A 4 7.88 3.08 12.06
N LEU A 5 8.16 2.04 11.27
CA LEU A 5 7.27 1.48 10.25
C LEU A 5 7.25 -0.04 10.37
N ALA A 6 6.07 -0.63 10.36
CA ALA A 6 5.90 -2.08 10.45
C ALA A 6 6.73 -2.70 11.59
N ASN A 7 6.73 -2.05 12.76
CA ASN A 7 7.49 -2.44 13.96
C ASN A 7 9.03 -2.46 13.77
N ARG A 8 9.57 -1.75 12.75
CA ARG A 8 11.02 -1.61 12.50
C ARG A 8 11.40 -0.13 12.55
N VAL A 9 12.51 0.14 13.20
CA VAL A 9 13.06 1.50 13.31
C VAL A 9 14.07 1.73 12.19
N PHE A 10 13.84 2.75 11.39
CA PHE A 10 14.72 3.18 10.30
C PHE A 10 15.43 4.48 10.68
N LEU A 11 16.77 4.46 10.67
CA LEU A 11 17.59 5.66 10.76
C LEU A 11 17.78 6.23 9.36
N ILE A 12 17.23 7.41 9.09
CA ILE A 12 17.26 8.04 7.76
C ILE A 12 18.19 9.25 7.79
N HIS A 13 19.20 9.22 6.90
CA HIS A 13 20.10 10.33 6.59
C HIS A 13 19.56 11.01 5.32
N ASN A 14 18.64 11.97 5.54
CA ASN A 14 17.96 12.74 4.50
C ASN A 14 18.78 13.97 4.09
N MET A 15 18.50 14.50 2.91
CA MET A 15 19.10 15.72 2.35
C MET A 15 18.19 16.94 2.54
N TYR A 16 16.88 16.74 2.54
CA TYR A 16 15.86 17.79 2.66
C TYR A 16 15.01 17.60 3.90
N SER A 17 14.65 18.68 4.59
CA SER A 17 13.78 18.63 5.78
C SER A 17 12.32 18.27 5.47
N TYR A 18 11.90 18.35 4.19
CA TYR A 18 10.53 18.04 3.77
C TYR A 18 10.06 16.66 4.22
N ILE A 19 10.93 15.64 4.21
CA ILE A 19 10.59 14.28 4.64
C ILE A 19 10.29 14.20 6.14
N GLU A 20 10.82 15.10 6.95
CA GLU A 20 10.57 15.14 8.39
C GLU A 20 9.10 15.49 8.64
N ASP A 21 8.60 16.55 8.02
CA ASP A 21 7.16 16.88 8.07
C ASP A 21 6.30 15.78 7.44
N TYR A 22 6.80 15.17 6.36
CA TYR A 22 6.11 14.10 5.64
C TYR A 22 5.88 12.86 6.51
N CYS A 23 6.82 12.52 7.39
CA CYS A 23 6.84 11.34 8.26
C CYS A 23 6.56 11.65 9.74
N LYS A 24 6.12 12.85 10.10
CA LYS A 24 6.00 13.32 11.49
C LYS A 24 5.22 12.38 12.41
N ASP A 25 4.14 11.77 11.91
CA ASP A 25 3.27 10.87 12.69
C ASP A 25 3.90 9.46 12.89
N TYR A 26 5.09 9.24 12.34
CA TYR A 26 5.85 8.01 12.40
C TYR A 26 7.21 8.20 13.09
N PHE A 27 7.48 9.36 13.68
CA PHE A 27 8.73 9.61 14.38
C PHE A 27 8.93 8.65 15.56
N TYR A 28 10.18 8.29 15.73
CA TYR A 28 10.64 7.43 16.82
C TYR A 28 11.80 8.11 17.55
N ASP A 29 11.64 8.34 18.85
CA ASP A 29 12.61 9.01 19.73
C ASP A 29 13.43 8.04 20.61
N GLY A 30 13.12 6.73 20.52
CA GLY A 30 13.81 5.70 21.27
C GLY A 30 15.24 5.42 20.79
N GLU A 31 15.94 4.55 21.51
CA GLU A 31 17.29 4.10 21.19
C GLU A 31 17.29 3.01 20.09
N GLY A 32 18.46 2.87 19.41
CA GLY A 32 18.66 1.84 18.39
C GLY A 32 17.95 2.13 17.06
N PHE A 33 18.20 1.24 16.10
CA PHE A 33 17.52 1.15 14.80
C PHE A 33 17.77 -0.23 14.19
N ASN A 34 16.85 -0.68 13.32
CA ASN A 34 16.97 -1.94 12.59
C ASN A 34 17.74 -1.77 11.27
N CYS A 35 17.51 -0.66 10.56
CA CYS A 35 18.12 -0.39 9.27
C CYS A 35 18.53 1.08 9.16
N SER A 36 19.71 1.36 8.58
CA SER A 36 20.17 2.71 8.28
C SER A 36 20.08 2.99 6.79
N ILE A 37 19.45 4.09 6.42
CA ILE A 37 19.20 4.51 5.04
C ILE A 37 19.85 5.87 4.80
N THR A 38 20.78 5.92 3.87
CA THR A 38 21.38 7.17 3.40
C THR A 38 20.86 7.50 2.01
N ILE A 39 20.35 8.72 1.82
CA ILE A 39 19.92 9.24 0.53
C ILE A 39 21.05 10.04 -0.11
N ARG A 40 21.23 9.86 -1.42
CA ARG A 40 22.18 10.58 -2.26
C ARG A 40 21.44 11.20 -3.44
N MET A 41 22.04 12.19 -4.08
CA MET A 41 21.49 12.82 -5.28
C MET A 41 21.19 11.79 -6.40
N SER A 42 21.98 10.75 -6.53
CA SER A 42 21.72 9.65 -7.48
C SER A 42 20.40 8.92 -7.23
N ASP A 43 19.96 8.83 -5.98
CA ASP A 43 18.67 8.19 -5.63
C ASP A 43 17.50 9.08 -6.08
N ILE A 44 17.62 10.39 -5.91
CA ILE A 44 16.63 11.40 -6.33
C ILE A 44 16.52 11.43 -7.87
N LEU A 45 17.67 11.45 -8.57
CA LEU A 45 17.71 11.39 -10.03
C LEU A 45 17.10 10.09 -10.59
N TYR A 46 17.29 8.98 -9.89
CA TYR A 46 16.64 7.71 -10.24
C TYR A 46 15.12 7.82 -10.16
N GLU A 47 14.55 8.37 -9.07
CA GLU A 47 13.10 8.54 -8.94
C GLU A 47 12.54 9.52 -9.98
N LYS A 48 13.29 10.58 -10.31
CA LYS A 48 12.92 11.54 -11.36
C LYS A 48 12.79 10.87 -12.72
N GLU A 49 13.79 10.09 -13.10
CA GLU A 49 13.78 9.37 -14.38
C GLU A 49 12.74 8.25 -14.40
N LYS A 50 12.53 7.55 -13.27
CA LYS A 50 11.46 6.55 -13.13
C LYS A 50 10.09 7.17 -13.34
N SER A 51 9.79 8.28 -12.68
CA SER A 51 8.52 9.01 -12.84
C SER A 51 8.31 9.46 -14.27
N ARG A 52 9.35 10.00 -14.91
CA ARG A 52 9.30 10.40 -16.33
C ARG A 52 8.95 9.23 -17.25
N ARG A 53 9.56 8.06 -17.04
CA ARG A 53 9.27 6.85 -17.84
C ARG A 53 7.83 6.35 -17.61
N GLU A 54 7.33 6.43 -16.38
CA GLU A 54 5.95 6.07 -16.06
C GLU A 54 4.96 7.00 -16.77
N ASP A 55 5.18 8.31 -16.75
CA ASP A 55 4.34 9.29 -17.44
C ASP A 55 4.30 9.06 -18.96
N ILE A 56 5.46 8.78 -19.57
CA ILE A 56 5.57 8.45 -21.01
C ILE A 56 4.77 7.17 -21.32
N LYS A 57 4.91 6.12 -20.47
CA LYS A 57 4.21 4.86 -20.67
C LYS A 57 2.69 5.01 -20.53
N GLU A 58 2.24 5.89 -19.64
CA GLU A 58 0.83 6.20 -19.42
C GLU A 58 0.27 7.17 -20.48
N GLY A 59 1.12 7.75 -21.32
CA GLY A 59 0.70 8.71 -22.37
C GLY A 59 0.22 10.04 -21.81
N ILE A 60 0.69 10.45 -20.62
CA ILE A 60 0.35 11.72 -19.98
C ILE A 60 1.51 12.72 -20.09
N SER A 61 1.22 14.00 -19.82
CA SER A 61 2.25 15.04 -19.75
C SER A 61 3.25 14.71 -18.64
N ILE A 62 4.55 14.90 -18.90
CA ILE A 62 5.60 14.69 -17.91
C ILE A 62 5.36 15.63 -16.72
N ARG A 63 5.19 15.04 -15.55
CA ARG A 63 5.01 15.77 -14.30
C ARG A 63 6.37 16.17 -13.73
N GLU A 64 6.45 17.39 -13.23
CA GLU A 64 7.62 17.86 -12.51
C GLU A 64 7.40 17.75 -11.00
N PHE A 65 8.35 17.16 -10.32
CA PHE A 65 8.36 17.01 -8.87
C PHE A 65 9.61 17.68 -8.29
N SER A 66 9.48 18.29 -7.10
CA SER A 66 10.64 18.81 -6.38
C SER A 66 11.57 17.68 -5.93
N ASP A 67 12.87 17.96 -5.85
CA ASP A 67 13.86 17.00 -5.35
C ASP A 67 13.52 16.53 -3.93
N ALA A 68 12.98 17.41 -3.10
CA ALA A 68 12.52 17.08 -1.74
C ALA A 68 11.37 16.05 -1.73
N TYR A 69 10.42 16.15 -2.67
CA TYR A 69 9.39 15.12 -2.81
C TYR A 69 9.96 13.81 -3.37
N LEU A 70 10.83 13.88 -4.38
CA LEU A 70 11.48 12.70 -4.95
C LEU A 70 12.34 11.98 -3.91
N GLU A 71 12.95 12.71 -2.97
CA GLU A 71 13.63 12.09 -1.82
C GLU A 71 12.69 11.21 -1.01
N THR A 72 11.45 11.63 -0.76
CA THR A 72 10.49 10.77 -0.02
C THR A 72 10.25 9.44 -0.72
N LEU A 73 10.19 9.44 -2.04
CA LEU A 73 10.03 8.21 -2.84
C LEU A 73 11.28 7.33 -2.76
N ALA A 74 12.46 7.94 -2.82
CA ALA A 74 13.75 7.23 -2.70
C ALA A 74 13.90 6.59 -1.31
N VAL A 75 13.54 7.29 -0.24
CA VAL A 75 13.50 6.74 1.12
C VAL A 75 12.59 5.54 1.18
N TYR A 76 11.37 5.65 0.68
CA TYR A 76 10.40 4.56 0.74
C TYR A 76 10.86 3.33 -0.05
N ARG A 77 11.41 3.52 -1.25
CA ARG A 77 11.99 2.43 -2.04
C ARG A 77 13.08 1.68 -1.27
N LYS A 78 13.98 2.39 -0.60
CA LYS A 78 15.05 1.77 0.22
C LYS A 78 14.50 1.07 1.46
N ILE A 79 13.51 1.65 2.15
CA ILE A 79 12.80 1.00 3.25
C ILE A 79 12.18 -0.32 2.76
N CYS A 80 11.44 -0.30 1.67
CA CYS A 80 10.80 -1.50 1.11
C CYS A 80 11.80 -2.58 0.73
N ARG A 81 13.03 -2.20 0.32
CA ARG A 81 14.09 -3.18 0.03
C ARG A 81 14.58 -3.87 1.32
N CYS A 82 14.75 -3.11 2.42
CA CYS A 82 15.09 -3.70 3.73
C CYS A 82 13.96 -4.62 4.24
N LEU A 83 12.71 -4.17 4.11
CA LEU A 83 11.54 -4.89 4.63
C LEU A 83 11.24 -6.19 3.86
N LEU A 84 11.63 -6.28 2.59
CA LEU A 84 11.42 -7.48 1.77
C LEU A 84 12.12 -8.71 2.37
N ASP A 85 13.30 -8.54 2.96
CA ASP A 85 14.05 -9.60 3.60
C ASP A 85 13.39 -10.06 4.93
N GLU A 86 12.41 -9.30 5.43
CA GLU A 86 11.61 -9.57 6.63
C GLU A 86 10.15 -9.95 6.30
N ASP A 87 9.90 -10.45 5.10
CA ASP A 87 8.58 -10.89 4.62
C ASP A 87 7.52 -9.77 4.56
N ILE A 88 7.94 -8.53 4.34
CA ILE A 88 7.06 -7.37 4.24
C ILE A 88 7.09 -6.80 2.83
N LEU A 89 5.92 -6.73 2.19
CA LEU A 89 5.72 -6.17 0.85
C LEU A 89 5.08 -4.78 0.88
N LEU A 90 5.54 -3.90 -0.01
CA LEU A 90 4.76 -2.72 -0.40
C LEU A 90 3.68 -3.15 -1.40
N PHE A 91 2.44 -2.77 -1.11
CA PHE A 91 1.30 -3.00 -1.98
C PHE A 91 0.64 -1.67 -2.40
N HIS A 92 0.23 -1.55 -3.67
CA HIS A 92 -0.53 -0.41 -4.15
C HIS A 92 -2.03 -0.68 -4.00
N GLY A 93 -2.62 -0.15 -2.95
CA GLY A 93 -4.02 -0.36 -2.63
C GLY A 93 -4.50 0.59 -1.55
N SER A 94 -5.79 0.61 -1.34
CA SER A 94 -6.44 1.40 -0.30
C SER A 94 -7.01 0.48 0.77
N VAL A 95 -6.65 0.71 2.04
CA VAL A 95 -7.02 -0.17 3.15
C VAL A 95 -7.83 0.60 4.17
N VAL A 96 -9.01 0.10 4.46
CA VAL A 96 -9.86 0.52 5.57
C VAL A 96 -10.05 -0.65 6.53
N SER A 97 -10.01 -0.39 7.83
CA SER A 97 -10.43 -1.37 8.83
C SER A 97 -11.83 -1.09 9.31
N VAL A 98 -12.58 -2.14 9.63
CA VAL A 98 -13.84 -2.07 10.35
C VAL A 98 -13.73 -3.00 11.56
N ASP A 99 -13.97 -2.46 12.74
CA ASP A 99 -13.86 -3.17 14.03
C ASP A 99 -12.48 -3.85 14.21
N GLY A 100 -11.41 -3.20 13.74
CA GLY A 100 -10.04 -3.70 13.86
C GLY A 100 -9.62 -4.74 12.81
N ILE A 101 -10.47 -5.07 11.84
CA ILE A 101 -10.17 -6.00 10.74
C ILE A 101 -9.97 -5.21 9.44
N GLY A 102 -8.87 -5.45 8.75
CA GLY A 102 -8.50 -4.76 7.51
C GLY A 102 -9.13 -5.37 6.26
N TYR A 103 -9.57 -4.50 5.35
CA TYR A 103 -10.06 -4.82 4.01
C TYR A 103 -9.29 -3.98 3.00
N LEU A 104 -8.60 -4.64 2.08
CA LEU A 104 -7.77 -4.00 1.07
C LEU A 104 -8.48 -3.96 -0.29
N PHE A 105 -8.52 -2.78 -0.89
CA PHE A 105 -9.09 -2.56 -2.21
C PHE A 105 -8.00 -2.21 -3.20
N THR A 106 -7.95 -2.96 -4.30
CA THR A 106 -7.05 -2.68 -5.42
C THR A 106 -7.81 -2.60 -6.73
N ALA A 107 -7.25 -1.93 -7.71
CA ALA A 107 -7.84 -1.76 -9.03
C ALA A 107 -6.84 -1.13 -10.00
N LYS A 108 -7.14 -1.14 -11.28
CA LYS A 108 -6.47 -0.28 -12.27
C LYS A 108 -6.56 1.19 -11.85
N SER A 109 -5.53 1.98 -12.19
CA SER A 109 -5.52 3.42 -11.90
C SER A 109 -6.82 4.09 -12.36
N GLY A 110 -7.35 5.01 -11.55
CA GLY A 110 -8.57 5.76 -11.87
C GLY A 110 -9.89 5.00 -11.75
N THR A 111 -9.90 3.74 -11.27
CA THR A 111 -11.14 2.96 -11.08
C THR A 111 -12.01 3.48 -9.93
N GLY A 112 -11.41 4.10 -8.89
CA GLY A 112 -12.17 4.69 -7.78
C GLY A 112 -11.90 4.06 -6.41
N LYS A 113 -10.70 3.49 -6.16
CA LYS A 113 -10.29 2.92 -4.84
C LYS A 113 -10.62 3.86 -3.67
N SER A 114 -10.07 5.09 -3.71
CA SER A 114 -10.26 6.07 -2.63
C SER A 114 -11.71 6.52 -2.47
N THR A 115 -12.49 6.52 -3.56
CA THR A 115 -13.95 6.77 -3.49
C THR A 115 -14.65 5.63 -2.77
N HIS A 116 -14.29 4.38 -3.07
CA HIS A 116 -14.88 3.21 -2.44
C HIS A 116 -14.57 3.17 -0.92
N THR A 117 -13.30 3.39 -0.52
CA THR A 117 -12.93 3.44 0.90
C THR A 117 -13.49 4.67 1.63
N ARG A 118 -13.77 5.77 0.91
CA ARG A 118 -14.55 6.88 1.47
C ARG A 118 -15.97 6.44 1.82
N TYR A 119 -16.67 5.70 0.95
CA TYR A 119 -18.00 5.16 1.25
C TYR A 119 -17.99 4.20 2.44
N TRP A 120 -16.93 3.40 2.61
CA TRP A 120 -16.75 2.59 3.81
C TRP A 120 -16.73 3.45 5.08
N ARG A 121 -15.94 4.52 5.11
CA ARG A 121 -15.86 5.44 6.26
C ARG A 121 -17.18 6.16 6.50
N GLU A 122 -17.88 6.55 5.45
CA GLU A 122 -19.20 7.17 5.56
C GLU A 122 -20.27 6.20 6.11
N TYR A 123 -20.22 4.94 5.66
CA TYR A 123 -21.19 3.92 6.08
C TYR A 123 -20.94 3.42 7.50
N PHE A 124 -19.70 3.09 7.85
CA PHE A 124 -19.34 2.51 9.16
C PHE A 124 -19.01 3.56 10.23
N LYS A 125 -18.79 4.82 9.85
CA LYS A 125 -18.49 5.94 10.76
C LYS A 125 -17.33 5.61 11.71
N ASP A 126 -17.56 5.71 13.01
CA ASP A 126 -16.55 5.50 14.08
C ASP A 126 -16.00 4.07 14.15
N ARG A 127 -16.65 3.11 13.50
CA ARG A 127 -16.16 1.73 13.38
C ARG A 127 -15.08 1.58 12.29
N ALA A 128 -14.99 2.53 11.37
CA ALA A 128 -14.06 2.49 10.25
C ALA A 128 -12.85 3.39 10.46
N ILE A 129 -11.65 2.84 10.32
CA ILE A 129 -10.40 3.57 10.37
C ILE A 129 -9.67 3.40 9.04
N MET A 130 -9.21 4.51 8.46
CA MET A 130 -8.37 4.47 7.27
C MET A 130 -6.94 4.06 7.66
N ILE A 131 -6.50 2.91 7.19
CA ILE A 131 -5.16 2.41 7.47
C ILE A 131 -4.17 3.06 6.51
N ASN A 132 -4.46 3.02 5.20
CA ASN A 132 -3.65 3.69 4.17
C ASN A 132 -4.44 3.81 2.86
N ASP A 133 -4.31 4.91 2.13
CA ASP A 133 -5.06 5.13 0.87
C ASP A 133 -4.25 4.91 -0.41
N ASP A 134 -2.97 4.53 -0.32
CA ASP A 134 -2.14 4.35 -1.53
C ASP A 134 -1.10 3.23 -1.42
N LYS A 135 -0.26 3.25 -0.39
CA LYS A 135 0.92 2.39 -0.30
C LYS A 135 1.09 1.74 1.08
N PRO A 136 0.15 0.89 1.51
CA PRO A 136 0.30 0.11 2.74
C PRO A 136 1.47 -0.88 2.64
N LEU A 137 1.94 -1.34 3.81
CA LEU A 137 2.87 -2.45 3.94
C LEU A 137 2.10 -3.70 4.40
N LEU A 138 2.38 -4.83 3.77
CA LEU A 138 1.81 -6.14 4.11
C LEU A 138 2.91 -7.03 4.70
N GLU A 139 2.80 -7.39 5.96
CA GLU A 139 3.66 -8.40 6.61
C GLU A 139 3.01 -9.77 6.44
N ILE A 140 3.67 -10.66 5.71
CA ILE A 140 3.14 -11.96 5.31
C ILE A 140 3.74 -13.04 6.21
N LYS A 141 2.96 -13.52 7.18
CA LYS A 141 3.31 -14.60 8.10
C LYS A 141 2.91 -15.96 7.53
N GLU A 142 3.13 -17.03 8.29
CA GLU A 142 2.77 -18.38 7.84
C GLU A 142 1.26 -18.52 7.62
N ASP A 143 0.42 -18.03 8.56
CA ASP A 143 -1.02 -18.26 8.55
C ASP A 143 -1.86 -16.98 8.47
N CYS A 144 -1.24 -15.81 8.44
CA CYS A 144 -1.95 -14.54 8.43
C CYS A 144 -1.14 -13.43 7.77
N VAL A 145 -1.84 -12.36 7.44
CA VAL A 145 -1.23 -11.13 6.91
C VAL A 145 -1.64 -9.97 7.80
N ASN A 146 -0.66 -9.17 8.20
CA ASN A 146 -0.89 -7.89 8.85
C ASN A 146 -0.71 -6.74 7.85
N VAL A 147 -1.53 -5.72 7.96
CA VAL A 147 -1.39 -4.51 7.15
C VAL A 147 -1.09 -3.30 8.02
N TYR A 148 -0.12 -2.53 7.60
CA TYR A 148 0.37 -1.33 8.29
C TYR A 148 0.10 -0.08 7.47
N GLY A 149 -0.31 0.99 8.17
CA GLY A 149 -0.31 2.33 7.62
C GLY A 149 1.10 2.86 7.42
N THR A 150 1.25 3.76 6.45
CA THR A 150 2.52 4.40 6.11
C THR A 150 2.30 5.88 5.81
N PRO A 151 3.31 6.75 5.91
CA PRO A 151 3.17 8.14 5.51
C PRO A 151 2.99 8.33 3.98
N TRP A 152 3.23 7.29 3.17
CA TRP A 152 2.96 7.29 1.71
C TRP A 152 1.52 6.87 1.42
N ASP A 153 0.59 7.78 1.64
CA ASP A 153 -0.85 7.54 1.76
C ASP A 153 -1.73 8.30 0.74
N GLY A 154 -1.13 8.78 -0.34
CA GLY A 154 -1.85 9.47 -1.42
C GLY A 154 -2.20 10.93 -1.11
N LYS A 155 -3.17 11.47 -1.86
CA LYS A 155 -3.46 12.92 -1.88
C LYS A 155 -4.10 13.44 -0.59
N HIS A 156 -4.84 12.61 0.11
CA HIS A 156 -5.68 13.05 1.23
C HIS A 156 -5.02 12.91 2.60
N ARG A 157 -3.84 12.31 2.66
CA ARG A 157 -3.06 12.13 3.89
C ARG A 157 -3.89 11.50 5.01
N LEU A 158 -4.54 10.39 4.70
CA LEU A 158 -5.53 9.73 5.58
C LEU A 158 -5.01 8.49 6.29
N SER A 159 -3.71 8.21 6.21
CA SER A 159 -3.14 7.04 6.90
C SER A 159 -3.19 7.19 8.42
N THR A 160 -3.26 6.05 9.07
CA THR A 160 -3.11 5.94 10.53
C THR A 160 -1.90 5.07 10.81
N ASN A 161 -1.00 5.52 11.69
CA ASN A 161 0.15 4.72 12.14
C ASN A 161 -0.33 3.58 13.04
N THR A 162 -0.87 2.54 12.43
CA THR A 162 -1.44 1.37 13.12
C THR A 162 -1.25 0.11 12.30
N CYS A 163 -1.52 -1.03 12.93
CA CYS A 163 -1.48 -2.36 12.33
C CYS A 163 -2.79 -3.09 12.61
N VAL A 164 -3.33 -3.75 11.59
CA VAL A 164 -4.51 -4.62 11.73
C VAL A 164 -4.33 -5.91 10.93
N PRO A 165 -4.96 -7.03 11.33
CA PRO A 165 -5.01 -8.23 10.51
C PRO A 165 -5.78 -7.96 9.21
N LEU A 166 -5.27 -8.43 8.09
CA LEU A 166 -5.89 -8.32 6.77
C LEU A 166 -6.77 -9.55 6.51
N LYS A 167 -8.07 -9.33 6.39
CA LYS A 167 -9.03 -10.41 6.10
C LYS A 167 -9.13 -10.70 4.60
N ALA A 168 -9.26 -9.67 3.79
CA ALA A 168 -9.59 -9.82 2.38
C ALA A 168 -8.96 -8.75 1.49
N ILE A 169 -8.68 -9.15 0.25
CA ILE A 169 -8.29 -8.26 -0.85
C ILE A 169 -9.39 -8.29 -1.90
N CYS A 170 -9.93 -7.13 -2.24
CA CYS A 170 -11.00 -6.97 -3.22
C CYS A 170 -10.51 -6.20 -4.45
N ILE A 171 -10.65 -6.79 -5.64
CA ILE A 171 -10.36 -6.17 -6.92
C ILE A 171 -11.62 -5.44 -7.40
N LEU A 172 -11.55 -4.11 -7.46
CA LEU A 172 -12.66 -3.27 -7.89
C LEU A 172 -12.71 -3.12 -9.40
N ASN A 173 -13.91 -3.25 -9.94
CA ASN A 173 -14.27 -2.98 -11.33
C ASN A 173 -15.45 -2.04 -11.37
N ARG A 174 -15.53 -1.17 -12.39
CA ARG A 174 -16.72 -0.34 -12.60
C ARG A 174 -17.88 -1.21 -13.07
N GLY A 175 -19.04 -1.02 -12.46
CA GLY A 175 -20.27 -1.75 -12.79
C GLY A 175 -21.49 -0.84 -12.86
N LYS A 176 -22.59 -1.38 -13.36
CA LYS A 176 -23.91 -0.74 -13.35
C LYS A 176 -24.71 -1.07 -12.08
N ASP A 177 -24.26 -2.09 -11.36
CA ASP A 177 -24.84 -2.62 -10.13
C ASP A 177 -23.70 -3.07 -9.18
N ASN A 178 -24.02 -3.22 -7.89
CA ASN A 178 -23.08 -3.67 -6.88
C ASN A 178 -23.16 -5.18 -6.76
N ARG A 179 -22.12 -5.87 -7.22
CA ARG A 179 -21.98 -7.34 -7.14
C ARG A 179 -20.58 -7.71 -6.72
N ILE A 180 -20.47 -8.59 -5.74
CA ILE A 180 -19.20 -9.15 -5.27
C ILE A 180 -19.22 -10.66 -5.39
N CYS A 181 -18.12 -11.26 -5.79
CA CYS A 181 -17.90 -12.71 -5.78
C CYS A 181 -16.51 -13.03 -5.24
N ARG A 182 -16.40 -14.14 -4.55
CA ARG A 182 -15.11 -14.72 -4.16
C ARG A 182 -14.42 -15.24 -5.40
N ILE A 183 -13.11 -15.05 -5.47
CA ILE A 183 -12.24 -15.58 -6.53
C ILE A 183 -11.07 -16.31 -5.92
N ASP A 184 -10.43 -17.20 -6.68
CA ASP A 184 -9.22 -17.87 -6.24
C ASP A 184 -7.99 -16.93 -6.31
N GLY A 185 -6.98 -17.20 -5.48
CA GLY A 185 -5.73 -16.43 -5.48
C GLY A 185 -5.03 -16.47 -6.86
N ILE A 186 -5.17 -17.56 -7.60
CA ILE A 186 -4.63 -17.69 -8.97
C ILE A 186 -5.28 -16.67 -9.92
N ASP A 187 -6.60 -16.48 -9.83
CA ASP A 187 -7.32 -15.49 -10.65
C ASP A 187 -6.92 -14.06 -10.30
N ALA A 188 -6.58 -13.80 -9.01
CA ALA A 188 -6.09 -12.52 -8.54
C ALA A 188 -4.62 -12.25 -8.90
N TYR A 189 -3.81 -13.28 -9.14
CA TYR A 189 -2.36 -13.22 -9.22
C TYR A 189 -1.83 -12.17 -10.23
N SER A 190 -2.42 -12.11 -11.40
CA SER A 190 -2.01 -11.15 -12.44
C SER A 190 -2.22 -9.69 -12.02
N MET A 191 -3.23 -9.42 -11.19
CA MET A 191 -3.45 -8.10 -10.60
C MET A 191 -2.46 -7.86 -9.46
N LEU A 192 -2.28 -8.83 -8.57
CA LEU A 192 -1.38 -8.70 -7.41
C LEU A 192 0.04 -8.35 -7.83
N ILE A 193 0.61 -9.08 -8.81
CA ILE A 193 1.97 -8.81 -9.30
C ILE A 193 2.14 -7.41 -9.89
N GLN A 194 1.06 -6.79 -10.37
CA GLN A 194 1.10 -5.41 -10.87
C GLN A 194 1.02 -4.36 -9.74
N GLN A 195 0.52 -4.75 -8.57
CA GLN A 195 0.30 -3.85 -7.44
C GLN A 195 1.41 -3.92 -6.39
N VAL A 196 2.27 -4.93 -6.41
CA VAL A 196 3.43 -5.00 -5.50
C VAL A 196 4.61 -4.21 -6.06
N ASN A 197 5.45 -3.72 -5.15
CA ASN A 197 6.73 -3.12 -5.55
C ASN A 197 7.66 -4.20 -6.10
N ARG A 198 8.02 -4.09 -7.38
CA ARG A 198 8.88 -5.06 -8.07
C ARG A 198 10.32 -4.55 -8.11
N PRO A 199 11.28 -5.24 -7.48
CA PRO A 199 12.69 -4.87 -7.54
C PRO A 199 13.21 -5.08 -8.96
N VAL A 200 13.53 -4.00 -9.67
CA VAL A 200 14.08 -4.07 -11.03
C VAL A 200 15.60 -4.28 -10.96
N GLY A 201 16.11 -5.28 -11.69
CA GLY A 201 17.56 -5.57 -11.77
C GLY A 201 18.11 -6.39 -10.60
N ASP A 202 17.26 -6.87 -9.69
CA ASP A 202 17.61 -7.73 -8.56
C ASP A 202 16.78 -9.03 -8.63
N ALA A 203 17.37 -10.08 -9.21
CA ALA A 203 16.69 -11.36 -9.41
C ALA A 203 16.36 -12.07 -8.09
N VAL A 204 17.20 -11.92 -7.06
CA VAL A 204 16.97 -12.52 -5.73
C VAL A 204 15.78 -11.86 -5.05
N ALA A 205 15.74 -10.53 -5.03
CA ALA A 205 14.62 -9.78 -4.48
C ALA A 205 13.33 -10.02 -5.28
N MET A 206 13.40 -10.20 -6.59
CA MET A 206 12.24 -10.56 -7.41
C MET A 206 11.72 -11.96 -7.06
N SER A 207 12.60 -12.97 -6.91
CA SER A 207 12.21 -14.31 -6.49
C SER A 207 11.52 -14.29 -5.13
N LYS A 208 12.07 -13.53 -4.16
CA LYS A 208 11.46 -13.36 -2.84
C LYS A 208 10.09 -12.68 -2.94
N THR A 209 9.95 -11.68 -3.79
CA THR A 209 8.66 -11.01 -4.03
C THR A 209 7.61 -11.99 -4.55
N LEU A 210 7.95 -12.86 -5.49
CA LEU A 210 7.03 -13.87 -6.04
C LEU A 210 6.63 -14.91 -4.98
N GLU A 211 7.60 -15.41 -4.20
CA GLU A 211 7.33 -16.31 -3.05
C GLU A 211 6.32 -15.69 -2.07
N LEU A 212 6.49 -14.41 -1.75
CA LEU A 212 5.58 -13.71 -0.84
C LEU A 212 4.18 -13.49 -1.44
N ILE A 213 4.08 -13.30 -2.75
CA ILE A 213 2.77 -13.25 -3.44
C ILE A 213 2.08 -14.61 -3.36
N ASP A 214 2.81 -15.72 -3.56
CA ASP A 214 2.27 -17.07 -3.45
C ASP A 214 1.73 -17.34 -2.03
N ARG A 215 2.49 -16.95 -1.00
CA ARG A 215 2.05 -17.04 0.40
C ARG A 215 0.82 -16.15 0.67
N LEU A 216 0.82 -14.91 0.16
CA LEU A 216 -0.33 -14.00 0.26
C LEU A 216 -1.59 -14.63 -0.32
N CYS A 217 -1.48 -15.32 -1.47
CA CYS A 217 -2.59 -16.02 -2.10
C CYS A 217 -3.17 -17.16 -1.24
N SER A 218 -2.37 -17.72 -0.34
CA SER A 218 -2.80 -18.81 0.56
C SER A 218 -3.38 -18.31 1.89
N CYS A 219 -3.01 -17.09 2.33
CA CYS A 219 -3.34 -16.56 3.65
C CYS A 219 -4.54 -15.61 3.68
N VAL A 220 -4.97 -15.07 2.54
CA VAL A 220 -6.00 -14.01 2.46
C VAL A 220 -7.10 -14.43 1.49
N GLU A 221 -8.33 -14.04 1.78
CA GLU A 221 -9.47 -14.25 0.86
C GLU A 221 -9.47 -13.19 -0.25
N PHE A 222 -9.77 -13.62 -1.48
CA PHE A 222 -9.82 -12.74 -2.65
C PHE A 222 -11.24 -12.60 -3.18
N TYR A 223 -11.54 -11.35 -3.58
CA TYR A 223 -12.85 -11.01 -4.13
C TYR A 223 -12.69 -10.14 -5.37
N SER A 224 -13.63 -10.28 -6.30
CA SER A 224 -13.84 -9.37 -7.41
C SER A 224 -15.19 -8.67 -7.22
N MET A 225 -15.20 -7.36 -7.34
CA MET A 225 -16.41 -6.57 -7.18
C MET A 225 -16.63 -5.66 -8.38
N HIS A 226 -17.83 -5.74 -8.96
CA HIS A 226 -18.38 -4.70 -9.80
C HIS A 226 -19.16 -3.72 -8.91
N CYS A 227 -18.84 -2.44 -8.98
CA CYS A 227 -19.47 -1.44 -8.12
C CYS A 227 -19.85 -0.17 -8.86
N THR A 228 -20.95 0.41 -8.39
CA THR A 228 -21.39 1.77 -8.72
C THR A 228 -20.67 2.79 -7.83
N MET A 229 -20.93 4.07 -8.07
CA MET A 229 -20.38 5.16 -7.26
C MET A 229 -21.41 5.64 -6.23
N ASP A 230 -21.85 4.73 -5.34
CA ASP A 230 -22.77 5.03 -4.24
C ASP A 230 -22.36 4.32 -2.94
N ILE A 231 -22.96 4.71 -1.83
CA ILE A 231 -22.63 4.21 -0.50
C ILE A 231 -23.03 2.74 -0.30
N ASP A 232 -24.03 2.25 -1.04
CA ASP A 232 -24.46 0.84 -0.95
C ASP A 232 -23.36 -0.12 -1.43
N ALA A 233 -22.42 0.36 -2.25
CA ALA A 233 -21.24 -0.40 -2.64
C ALA A 233 -20.43 -0.87 -1.41
N ALA A 234 -20.30 -0.02 -0.39
CA ALA A 234 -19.59 -0.38 0.84
C ALA A 234 -20.31 -1.50 1.61
N LYS A 235 -21.66 -1.41 1.70
CA LYS A 235 -22.48 -2.43 2.35
C LYS A 235 -22.35 -3.79 1.65
N VAL A 236 -22.52 -3.82 0.33
CA VAL A 236 -22.42 -5.04 -0.47
C VAL A 236 -21.02 -5.67 -0.36
N ALA A 237 -19.97 -4.85 -0.42
CA ALA A 237 -18.61 -5.31 -0.25
C ALA A 237 -18.38 -5.94 1.14
N TYR A 238 -18.81 -5.27 2.20
CA TYR A 238 -18.65 -5.77 3.57
C TYR A 238 -19.42 -7.06 3.79
N GLU A 239 -20.70 -7.12 3.40
CA GLU A 239 -21.53 -8.32 3.55
C GLU A 239 -20.94 -9.53 2.81
N GLY A 240 -20.32 -9.30 1.65
CA GLY A 240 -19.63 -10.36 0.89
C GLY A 240 -18.32 -10.83 1.51
N MET A 241 -17.59 -9.95 2.20
CA MET A 241 -16.24 -10.24 2.72
C MET A 241 -16.19 -10.56 4.22
N LYS A 242 -17.21 -10.20 5.01
CA LYS A 242 -17.17 -10.40 6.48
C LYS A 242 -17.11 -11.88 6.90
N GLY A 243 -17.47 -12.80 6.01
CA GLY A 243 -17.66 -14.24 6.30
C GLY A 243 -19.00 -14.51 7.00
N LEU A 244 -19.33 -15.77 7.11
CA LEU A 244 -20.47 -16.24 7.90
C LEU A 244 -20.18 -16.17 9.39
#